data_41699ca3d3301032b7fe6690c77a71a7
#
_entry.id   41699ca3d3301032b7fe6690c77a71a7
#
_cell.length_a   1.000
_cell.length_b   1.000
_cell.length_c   1.000
_cell.angle_alpha   90.00
_cell.angle_beta   90.00
_cell.angle_gamma   90.00
#
_symmetry.space_group_name_H-M   'P 1'
#
loop_
_entity.id
_entity.type
_entity.pdbx_description
1 polymer ?
#
loop_
_entity_poly.entity_id
_entity_poly.type
_entity_poly.pdbx_seq_one_letter_code
_entity_poly.pdbx_strand_id
1 'polypeptide(L)'
;MADPIDLTSAAAALDTAQLALDAAISRLAADGIDDNQVLAYDVAHAAAGVMAARGLLSYGGKGETEAKVTAAFTADVLADLAGKVFGREQEWNVATDALDGVRDFVAAYRAPEFLASLVDTDGPRHLSGDFEMVQDTFRRFAEEKLKPIAEHIHRENADIPEDIITGLAEMGAFGLSIAEEYGGFASGDESDYIGMVVATEELSRGSLGAGGSLITRPEILARALEAGGTEEQKLEWLPRLASAEVMNAVAVTEPDYGSDVAGVKVTATKVDGGYLLNGVKTWCTFGARADVLMVLARTDPDRSIGHRGLSMFIVPKERGDAHGFELTSDSAFGPAKMEGRPIDTIGYRGMHSYEIAIENWFVPEENLIGREGGIGKGFYYQMAGFENGRLQTAARALGVMQAALEEARQYAIDRSVFGQPIHEYQLTQAKLGRMAITIQGARQFAYEVARLMAKGEGALEASMIKAYVCKAAEWVTREAMQIHGGMGYAEEYTVSRLFVDARVLSIFEGADETLCLKVIARQLVARQQANRNA
;
A
#
# COMPACT_ATOMS: atom_id res chain seq x y z
N MET A 1 28.60 -1.52 -30.75
CA MET A 1 27.24 -1.56 -30.19
C MET A 1 27.20 -2.79 -29.32
N ALA A 2 26.77 -2.68 -28.08
CA ALA A 2 26.54 -3.87 -27.24
C ALA A 2 25.44 -4.72 -27.92
N ASP A 3 25.56 -6.04 -27.82
CA ASP A 3 24.54 -6.93 -28.33
C ASP A 3 23.17 -6.61 -27.65
N PRO A 4 22.05 -6.70 -28.39
CA PRO A 4 20.74 -6.48 -27.81
C PRO A 4 20.48 -7.47 -26.65
N ILE A 5 19.84 -6.97 -25.58
CA ILE A 5 19.53 -7.80 -24.41
C ILE A 5 18.53 -8.90 -24.83
N ASP A 6 18.91 -10.14 -24.56
CA ASP A 6 18.07 -11.31 -24.83
C ASP A 6 17.05 -11.53 -23.68
N LEU A 7 15.82 -11.06 -23.88
CA LEU A 7 14.72 -11.28 -22.93
C LEU A 7 14.26 -12.76 -22.87
N THR A 8 14.65 -13.59 -23.85
CA THR A 8 14.36 -15.04 -23.80
C THR A 8 15.14 -15.70 -22.68
N SER A 9 16.39 -15.26 -22.47
CA SER A 9 17.21 -15.73 -21.36
C SER A 9 16.64 -15.31 -19.99
N ALA A 10 16.06 -14.09 -19.90
CA ALA A 10 15.36 -13.65 -18.69
C ALA A 10 14.13 -14.52 -18.40
N ALA A 11 13.33 -14.84 -19.43
CA ALA A 11 12.18 -15.73 -19.28
C ALA A 11 12.58 -17.13 -18.81
N ALA A 12 13.61 -17.73 -19.42
CA ALA A 12 14.11 -19.04 -19.04
C ALA A 12 14.67 -19.07 -17.60
N ALA A 13 15.34 -18.00 -17.17
CA ALA A 13 15.81 -17.87 -15.78
C ALA A 13 14.64 -17.76 -14.78
N LEU A 14 13.57 -17.04 -15.15
CA LEU A 14 12.35 -16.99 -14.34
C LEU A 14 11.59 -18.32 -14.30
N ASP A 15 11.65 -19.15 -15.36
CA ASP A 15 11.09 -20.50 -15.34
C ASP A 15 11.85 -21.39 -14.35
N THR A 16 13.17 -21.28 -14.31
CA THR A 16 14.01 -21.97 -13.31
C THR A 16 13.64 -21.54 -11.88
N ALA A 17 13.46 -20.23 -11.65
CA ALA A 17 13.03 -19.71 -10.35
C ALA A 17 11.63 -20.22 -9.95
N GLN A 18 10.70 -20.32 -10.91
CA GLN A 18 9.35 -20.83 -10.67
C GLN A 18 9.38 -22.31 -10.23
N LEU A 19 10.24 -23.14 -10.80
CA LEU A 19 10.37 -24.53 -10.37
C LEU A 19 10.81 -24.63 -8.91
N ALA A 20 11.73 -23.76 -8.46
CA ALA A 20 12.14 -23.75 -7.06
C ALA A 20 11.01 -23.28 -6.13
N LEU A 21 10.23 -22.28 -6.54
CA LEU A 21 9.04 -21.84 -5.81
C LEU A 21 7.99 -22.95 -5.73
N ASP A 22 7.70 -23.63 -6.83
CA ASP A 22 6.70 -24.71 -6.87
C ASP A 22 7.09 -25.88 -5.96
N ALA A 23 8.39 -26.20 -5.86
CA ALA A 23 8.90 -27.21 -4.95
C ALA A 23 8.67 -26.81 -3.47
N ALA A 24 8.98 -25.56 -3.11
CA ALA A 24 8.78 -25.04 -1.77
C ALA A 24 7.29 -24.93 -1.40
N ILE A 25 6.44 -24.45 -2.34
CA ILE A 25 4.98 -24.40 -2.15
C ILE A 25 4.42 -25.81 -1.95
N SER A 26 4.94 -26.82 -2.68
CA SER A 26 4.54 -28.23 -2.51
C SER A 26 4.86 -28.76 -1.13
N ARG A 27 6.00 -28.37 -0.58
CA ARG A 27 6.38 -28.70 0.79
C ARG A 27 5.46 -28.02 1.81
N LEU A 28 5.19 -26.74 1.65
CA LEU A 28 4.25 -26.01 2.52
C LEU A 28 2.84 -26.62 2.47
N ALA A 29 2.43 -27.13 1.32
CA ALA A 29 1.15 -27.82 1.17
C ALA A 29 1.10 -29.16 1.93
N ALA A 30 2.24 -29.86 2.04
CA ALA A 30 2.34 -31.13 2.75
C ALA A 30 2.55 -30.96 4.26
N ASP A 31 3.45 -30.05 4.66
CA ASP A 31 3.94 -29.95 6.03
C ASP A 31 3.21 -28.85 6.84
N GLY A 32 2.38 -28.02 6.18
CA GLY A 32 1.65 -26.92 6.79
C GLY A 32 2.44 -25.60 6.89
N ILE A 33 1.74 -24.48 6.73
CA ILE A 33 2.32 -23.14 6.77
C ILE A 33 2.66 -22.70 8.20
N ASP A 34 1.77 -22.99 9.15
CA ASP A 34 1.89 -22.47 10.51
C ASP A 34 3.12 -23.03 11.27
N ASP A 35 3.58 -24.23 10.91
CA ASP A 35 4.80 -24.86 11.44
C ASP A 35 6.06 -24.52 10.61
N ASN A 36 5.90 -23.93 9.42
CA ASN A 36 6.98 -23.59 8.49
C ASN A 36 6.96 -22.09 8.11
N GLN A 37 6.74 -21.21 9.08
CA GLN A 37 6.50 -19.76 8.83
C GLN A 37 7.68 -19.06 8.16
N VAL A 38 8.93 -19.42 8.47
CA VAL A 38 10.12 -18.81 7.87
C VAL A 38 10.16 -19.12 6.37
N LEU A 39 9.98 -20.39 5.99
CA LEU A 39 9.89 -20.79 4.58
C LEU A 39 8.70 -20.12 3.88
N ALA A 40 7.54 -20.11 4.52
CA ALA A 40 6.33 -19.51 3.94
C ALA A 40 6.49 -17.99 3.70
N TYR A 41 7.15 -17.28 4.61
CA TYR A 41 7.47 -15.88 4.47
C TYR A 41 8.44 -15.61 3.30
N ASP A 42 9.53 -16.38 3.23
CA ASP A 42 10.50 -16.27 2.15
C ASP A 42 9.89 -16.61 0.78
N VAL A 43 9.07 -17.66 0.71
CA VAL A 43 8.34 -18.06 -0.52
C VAL A 43 7.37 -16.97 -0.95
N ALA A 44 6.65 -16.32 -0.03
CA ALA A 44 5.71 -15.25 -0.35
C ALA A 44 6.44 -14.04 -0.99
N HIS A 45 7.55 -13.61 -0.41
CA HIS A 45 8.36 -12.51 -0.96
C HIS A 45 9.04 -12.88 -2.29
N ALA A 46 9.60 -14.09 -2.37
CA ALA A 46 10.26 -14.54 -3.61
C ALA A 46 9.24 -14.69 -4.76
N ALA A 47 8.05 -15.23 -4.48
CA ALA A 47 6.97 -15.33 -5.46
C ALA A 47 6.51 -13.95 -5.94
N ALA A 48 6.39 -12.96 -5.05
CA ALA A 48 6.05 -11.59 -5.41
C ALA A 48 7.11 -10.97 -6.34
N GLY A 49 8.40 -11.15 -6.04
CA GLY A 49 9.50 -10.68 -6.88
C GLY A 49 9.51 -11.35 -8.26
N VAL A 50 9.38 -12.69 -8.31
CA VAL A 50 9.36 -13.45 -9.58
C VAL A 50 8.15 -13.04 -10.43
N MET A 51 6.98 -12.83 -9.83
CA MET A 51 5.80 -12.36 -10.55
C MET A 51 5.99 -10.95 -11.11
N ALA A 52 6.56 -10.02 -10.33
CA ALA A 52 6.91 -8.69 -10.80
C ALA A 52 7.87 -8.74 -11.99
N ALA A 53 8.91 -9.60 -11.94
CA ALA A 53 9.87 -9.77 -13.01
C ALA A 53 9.23 -10.37 -14.28
N ARG A 54 8.27 -11.29 -14.15
CA ARG A 54 7.52 -11.83 -15.28
C ARG A 54 6.68 -10.76 -15.97
N GLY A 55 5.96 -9.93 -15.21
CA GLY A 55 5.20 -8.81 -15.76
C GLY A 55 6.10 -7.83 -16.53
N LEU A 56 7.35 -7.66 -16.09
CA LEU A 56 8.31 -6.79 -16.76
C LEU A 56 8.79 -7.30 -18.12
N LEU A 57 8.66 -8.56 -18.47
CA LEU A 57 9.10 -9.07 -19.78
C LEU A 57 8.40 -8.35 -20.95
N SER A 58 7.11 -8.07 -20.82
CA SER A 58 6.37 -7.32 -21.83
C SER A 58 6.82 -5.86 -21.93
N TYR A 59 7.16 -5.24 -20.80
CA TYR A 59 7.74 -3.92 -20.76
C TYR A 59 9.12 -3.90 -21.42
N GLY A 60 9.99 -4.87 -21.14
CA GLY A 60 11.31 -4.98 -21.74
C GLY A 60 11.31 -5.07 -23.27
N GLY A 61 10.24 -5.60 -23.86
CA GLY A 61 10.07 -5.67 -25.33
C GLY A 61 9.79 -4.33 -26.01
N LYS A 62 9.57 -3.24 -25.27
CA LYS A 62 9.21 -1.93 -25.82
C LYS A 62 10.40 -1.08 -26.28
N GLY A 63 11.61 -1.35 -25.76
CA GLY A 63 12.81 -0.59 -26.14
C GLY A 63 14.09 -1.06 -25.44
N GLU A 64 15.22 -0.44 -25.79
CA GLU A 64 16.53 -0.81 -25.24
C GLU A 64 16.66 -0.49 -23.74
N THR A 65 16.17 0.67 -23.33
CA THR A 65 16.16 1.07 -21.91
C THR A 65 15.30 0.13 -21.08
N GLU A 66 14.12 -0.20 -21.59
CA GLU A 66 13.18 -1.12 -20.96
C GLU A 66 13.76 -2.52 -20.84
N ALA A 67 14.47 -2.98 -21.86
CA ALA A 67 15.15 -4.28 -21.82
C ALA A 67 16.26 -4.29 -20.75
N LYS A 68 17.05 -3.23 -20.62
CA LYS A 68 18.08 -3.08 -19.58
C LYS A 68 17.48 -3.10 -18.19
N VAL A 69 16.42 -2.33 -17.97
CA VAL A 69 15.68 -2.29 -16.70
C VAL A 69 15.13 -3.68 -16.36
N THR A 70 14.50 -4.36 -17.32
CA THR A 70 13.95 -5.69 -17.15
C THR A 70 15.01 -6.72 -16.78
N ALA A 71 16.13 -6.74 -17.49
CA ALA A 71 17.21 -7.68 -17.23
C ALA A 71 17.85 -7.47 -15.86
N ALA A 72 18.15 -6.22 -15.49
CA ALA A 72 18.72 -5.89 -14.18
C ALA A 72 17.77 -6.20 -13.02
N PHE A 73 16.49 -5.84 -13.16
CA PHE A 73 15.47 -6.15 -12.15
C PHE A 73 15.30 -7.66 -11.97
N THR A 74 15.21 -8.40 -13.08
CA THR A 74 15.11 -9.87 -13.04
C THR A 74 16.32 -10.48 -12.36
N ALA A 75 17.54 -10.01 -12.67
CA ALA A 75 18.75 -10.50 -12.04
C ALA A 75 18.80 -10.20 -10.52
N ASP A 76 18.31 -9.05 -10.09
CA ASP A 76 18.19 -8.71 -8.65
C ASP A 76 17.22 -9.65 -7.93
N VAL A 77 16.06 -9.92 -8.52
CA VAL A 77 15.05 -10.86 -7.99
C VAL A 77 15.61 -12.28 -7.88
N LEU A 78 16.30 -12.75 -8.93
CA LEU A 78 16.90 -14.09 -8.95
C LEU A 78 18.03 -14.22 -7.92
N ALA A 79 18.81 -13.18 -7.71
CA ALA A 79 19.87 -13.18 -6.69
C ALA A 79 19.28 -13.17 -5.26
N ASP A 80 18.16 -12.47 -5.03
CA ASP A 80 17.46 -12.50 -3.75
C ASP A 80 16.90 -13.90 -3.46
N LEU A 81 16.25 -14.53 -4.44
CA LEU A 81 15.78 -15.92 -4.34
C LEU A 81 16.95 -16.88 -4.05
N ALA A 82 18.06 -16.77 -4.81
CA ALA A 82 19.23 -17.62 -4.59
C ALA A 82 19.79 -17.45 -3.18
N GLY A 83 19.82 -16.22 -2.65
CA GLY A 83 20.23 -15.96 -1.27
C GLY A 83 19.33 -16.60 -0.21
N LYS A 84 18.02 -16.71 -0.48
CA LYS A 84 17.05 -17.39 0.41
C LYS A 84 17.17 -18.91 0.37
N VAL A 85 17.55 -19.48 -0.77
CA VAL A 85 17.69 -20.92 -0.99
C VAL A 85 19.05 -21.44 -0.51
N PHE A 86 20.12 -20.69 -0.71
CA PHE A 86 21.48 -21.11 -0.43
C PHE A 86 21.68 -21.56 1.04
N GLY A 87 22.10 -22.83 1.20
CA GLY A 87 22.26 -23.49 2.50
C GLY A 87 20.95 -23.97 3.15
N ARG A 88 19.82 -23.80 2.44
CA ARG A 88 18.47 -24.21 2.88
C ARG A 88 17.75 -25.04 1.80
N GLU A 89 18.49 -25.63 0.87
CA GLU A 89 17.95 -26.35 -0.29
C GLU A 89 17.01 -27.49 0.14
N GLN A 90 17.37 -28.20 1.23
CA GLN A 90 16.50 -29.23 1.81
C GLN A 90 15.18 -28.65 2.33
N GLU A 91 15.19 -27.49 2.95
CA GLU A 91 13.98 -26.81 3.43
C GLU A 91 13.11 -26.32 2.27
N TRP A 92 13.72 -25.84 1.18
CA TRP A 92 13.05 -25.45 -0.06
C TRP A 92 12.62 -26.67 -0.92
N ASN A 93 13.00 -27.88 -0.53
CA ASN A 93 12.73 -29.11 -1.28
C ASN A 93 13.28 -29.08 -2.71
N VAL A 94 14.49 -28.55 -2.87
CA VAL A 94 15.21 -28.43 -4.15
C VAL A 94 16.58 -29.11 -4.08
N ALA A 95 17.13 -29.45 -5.24
CA ALA A 95 18.51 -29.93 -5.34
C ALA A 95 19.50 -28.74 -5.15
N THR A 96 20.75 -29.02 -4.77
CA THR A 96 21.79 -28.00 -4.53
C THR A 96 22.15 -27.20 -5.78
N ASP A 97 21.92 -27.76 -6.96
CA ASP A 97 22.16 -27.17 -8.28
C ASP A 97 20.90 -26.59 -8.94
N ALA A 98 19.76 -26.57 -8.23
CA ALA A 98 18.48 -26.16 -8.79
C ALA A 98 18.47 -24.74 -9.40
N LEU A 99 19.34 -23.86 -8.91
CA LEU A 99 19.46 -22.48 -9.38
C LEU A 99 20.76 -22.24 -10.17
N ASP A 100 21.53 -23.27 -10.54
CA ASP A 100 22.75 -23.08 -11.32
C ASP A 100 22.47 -22.46 -12.69
N GLY A 101 21.33 -22.78 -13.30
CA GLY A 101 20.92 -22.23 -14.59
C GLY A 101 20.69 -20.72 -14.62
N VAL A 102 20.57 -20.04 -13.46
CA VAL A 102 20.40 -18.58 -13.43
C VAL A 102 21.72 -17.82 -13.19
N ARG A 103 22.82 -18.51 -12.88
CA ARG A 103 24.09 -17.88 -12.45
C ARG A 103 24.65 -16.90 -13.47
N ASP A 104 24.74 -17.32 -14.73
CA ASP A 104 25.32 -16.51 -15.79
C ASP A 104 24.48 -15.26 -16.06
N PHE A 105 23.15 -15.41 -16.03
CA PHE A 105 22.23 -14.28 -16.15
C PHE A 105 22.40 -13.29 -15.00
N VAL A 106 22.43 -13.76 -13.77
CA VAL A 106 22.66 -12.91 -12.58
C VAL A 106 24.03 -12.24 -12.64
N ALA A 107 25.08 -12.97 -13.01
CA ALA A 107 26.43 -12.43 -13.13
C ALA A 107 26.51 -11.31 -14.19
N ALA A 108 25.84 -11.46 -15.33
CA ALA A 108 25.82 -10.46 -16.39
C ALA A 108 25.08 -9.18 -16.00
N TYR A 109 23.87 -9.30 -15.49
CA TYR A 109 22.98 -8.15 -15.28
C TYR A 109 23.01 -7.56 -13.87
N ARG A 110 23.74 -8.17 -12.93
CA ARG A 110 24.16 -7.56 -11.66
C ARG A 110 25.61 -7.11 -11.63
N ALA A 111 26.34 -7.24 -12.74
CA ALA A 111 27.69 -6.71 -12.85
C ALA A 111 27.70 -5.22 -12.44
N PRO A 112 28.70 -4.77 -11.62
CA PRO A 112 28.77 -3.38 -11.17
C PRO A 112 28.73 -2.36 -12.32
N GLU A 113 29.39 -2.67 -13.43
CA GLU A 113 29.44 -1.83 -14.64
C GLU A 113 28.06 -1.74 -15.31
N PHE A 114 27.30 -2.83 -15.33
CA PHE A 114 25.96 -2.85 -15.90
C PHE A 114 25.01 -2.02 -15.03
N LEU A 115 25.03 -2.21 -13.70
CA LEU A 115 24.21 -1.43 -12.77
C LEU A 115 24.58 0.06 -12.79
N ALA A 116 25.87 0.39 -12.87
CA ALA A 116 26.35 1.77 -12.98
C ALA A 116 25.85 2.44 -14.26
N SER A 117 25.74 1.71 -15.37
CA SER A 117 25.20 2.23 -16.64
C SER A 117 23.73 2.68 -16.58
N LEU A 118 23.01 2.31 -15.50
CA LEU A 118 21.60 2.65 -15.27
C LEU A 118 21.41 3.86 -14.36
N VAL A 119 22.48 4.54 -13.95
CA VAL A 119 22.47 5.64 -12.96
C VAL A 119 21.47 6.76 -13.28
N ASP A 120 21.36 7.13 -14.56
CA ASP A 120 20.47 8.20 -15.03
C ASP A 120 19.18 7.67 -15.66
N THR A 121 18.91 6.37 -15.47
CA THR A 121 17.70 5.74 -16.02
C THR A 121 16.52 5.93 -15.06
N ASP A 122 15.43 6.50 -15.58
CA ASP A 122 14.13 6.51 -14.88
C ASP A 122 13.18 5.44 -15.46
N GLY A 123 13.40 5.05 -16.69
CA GLY A 123 12.55 4.15 -17.46
C GLY A 123 11.22 4.81 -17.89
N PRO A 124 10.84 4.73 -19.16
CA PRO A 124 9.54 5.23 -19.62
C PRO A 124 8.39 4.50 -18.93
N ARG A 125 7.35 5.23 -18.55
CA ARG A 125 6.17 4.62 -17.90
C ARG A 125 5.23 3.94 -18.89
N HIS A 126 5.23 4.38 -20.15
CA HIS A 126 4.33 3.94 -21.22
C HIS A 126 2.85 4.07 -20.86
N LEU A 127 2.49 5.20 -20.27
CA LEU A 127 1.11 5.59 -20.04
C LEU A 127 0.44 5.96 -21.37
N SER A 128 -0.88 5.78 -21.46
CA SER A 128 -1.66 6.39 -22.55
C SER A 128 -1.81 7.90 -22.30
N GLY A 129 -2.21 8.66 -23.35
CA GLY A 129 -2.31 10.11 -23.25
C GLY A 129 -3.23 10.60 -22.11
N ASP A 130 -4.30 9.88 -21.81
CA ASP A 130 -5.20 10.22 -20.69
C ASP A 130 -4.50 10.07 -19.34
N PHE A 131 -3.74 8.99 -19.15
CA PHE A 131 -2.97 8.79 -17.91
C PHE A 131 -1.75 9.70 -17.83
N GLU A 132 -1.16 10.14 -18.93
CA GLU A 132 -0.15 11.20 -18.94
C GLU A 132 -0.75 12.53 -18.45
N MET A 133 -1.98 12.86 -18.84
CA MET A 133 -2.68 14.05 -18.32
C MET A 133 -2.99 13.93 -16.82
N VAL A 134 -3.41 12.75 -16.37
CA VAL A 134 -3.59 12.47 -14.92
C VAL A 134 -2.26 12.67 -14.19
N GLN A 135 -1.18 12.08 -14.69
CA GLN A 135 0.15 12.23 -14.12
C GLN A 135 0.56 13.70 -14.01
N ASP A 136 0.48 14.45 -15.11
CA ASP A 136 0.90 15.85 -15.15
C ASP A 136 0.08 16.73 -14.20
N THR A 137 -1.22 16.45 -14.10
CA THR A 137 -2.14 17.20 -13.24
C THR A 137 -1.81 17.00 -11.76
N PHE A 138 -1.70 15.76 -11.32
CA PHE A 138 -1.39 15.45 -9.93
C PHE A 138 0.07 15.77 -9.56
N ARG A 139 1.01 15.62 -10.51
CA ARG A 139 2.40 16.04 -10.35
C ARG A 139 2.50 17.53 -10.11
N ARG A 140 1.83 18.36 -10.89
CA ARG A 140 1.81 19.82 -10.73
C ARG A 140 1.24 20.20 -9.36
N PHE A 141 0.12 19.61 -8.96
CA PHE A 141 -0.43 19.84 -7.63
C PHE A 141 0.56 19.46 -6.52
N ALA A 142 1.22 18.33 -6.66
CA ALA A 142 2.23 17.86 -5.70
C ALA A 142 3.42 18.83 -5.60
N GLU A 143 3.94 19.31 -6.74
CA GLU A 143 5.06 20.28 -6.76
C GLU A 143 4.67 21.64 -6.20
N GLU A 144 3.51 22.16 -6.59
CA GLU A 144 3.10 23.53 -6.25
C GLU A 144 2.48 23.65 -4.85
N LYS A 145 1.80 22.61 -4.36
CA LYS A 145 1.00 22.66 -3.14
C LYS A 145 1.53 21.76 -2.02
N LEU A 146 1.99 20.55 -2.31
CA LEU A 146 2.37 19.58 -1.28
C LEU A 146 3.84 19.69 -0.86
N LYS A 147 4.77 19.68 -1.80
CA LYS A 147 6.21 19.75 -1.49
C LYS A 147 6.59 20.97 -0.63
N PRO A 148 6.07 22.19 -0.89
CA PRO A 148 6.44 23.36 -0.11
C PRO A 148 6.05 23.29 1.36
N ILE A 149 5.03 22.51 1.72
CA ILE A 149 4.51 22.42 3.09
C ILE A 149 4.85 21.10 3.79
N ALA A 150 5.33 20.10 3.04
CA ALA A 150 5.52 18.74 3.55
C ALA A 150 6.51 18.67 4.73
N GLU A 151 7.62 19.43 4.66
CA GLU A 151 8.60 19.49 5.74
C GLU A 151 8.02 20.20 6.97
N HIS A 152 7.30 21.31 6.80
CA HIS A 152 6.66 22.02 7.90
C HIS A 152 5.65 21.11 8.63
N ILE A 153 4.76 20.42 7.88
CA ILE A 153 3.81 19.48 8.47
C ILE A 153 4.52 18.41 9.27
N HIS A 154 5.61 17.86 8.73
CA HIS A 154 6.36 16.80 9.40
C HIS A 154 7.09 17.31 10.66
N ARG A 155 7.83 18.41 10.57
CA ARG A 155 8.66 18.96 11.66
C ARG A 155 7.80 19.47 12.82
N GLU A 156 6.76 20.22 12.52
CA GLU A 156 5.88 20.83 13.52
C GLU A 156 4.74 19.91 13.96
N ASN A 157 4.68 18.69 13.38
CA ASN A 157 3.55 17.77 13.59
C ASN A 157 2.19 18.46 13.35
N ALA A 158 2.14 19.30 12.30
CA ALA A 158 0.99 20.14 12.00
C ALA A 158 -0.11 19.35 11.26
N ASP A 159 -1.34 19.85 11.31
CA ASP A 159 -2.44 19.37 10.47
C ASP A 159 -2.20 19.66 8.99
N ILE A 160 -2.82 18.85 8.13
CA ILE A 160 -2.94 19.14 6.70
C ILE A 160 -3.79 20.41 6.55
N PRO A 161 -3.30 21.46 5.87
CA PRO A 161 -4.09 22.67 5.63
C PRO A 161 -5.39 22.40 4.86
N GLU A 162 -6.47 23.11 5.19
CA GLU A 162 -7.77 22.95 4.52
C GLU A 162 -7.72 23.25 3.01
N ASP A 163 -6.85 24.15 2.57
CA ASP A 163 -6.68 24.47 1.15
C ASP A 163 -6.14 23.27 0.33
N ILE A 164 -5.44 22.34 0.96
CA ILE A 164 -5.03 21.07 0.32
C ILE A 164 -6.25 20.16 0.12
N ILE A 165 -7.10 20.03 1.13
CA ILE A 165 -8.32 19.21 1.03
C ILE A 165 -9.25 19.82 -0.03
N THR A 166 -9.47 21.13 0.02
CA THR A 166 -10.30 21.86 -0.95
C THR A 166 -9.73 21.74 -2.37
N GLY A 167 -8.42 21.92 -2.55
CA GLY A 167 -7.79 21.80 -3.87
C GLY A 167 -7.89 20.41 -4.47
N LEU A 168 -7.74 19.35 -3.66
CA LEU A 168 -7.97 17.97 -4.12
C LEU A 168 -9.45 17.70 -4.43
N ALA A 169 -10.39 18.27 -3.66
CA ALA A 169 -11.81 18.17 -3.93
C ALA A 169 -12.19 18.87 -5.25
N GLU A 170 -11.68 20.07 -5.50
CA GLU A 170 -11.90 20.80 -6.75
C GLU A 170 -11.35 20.08 -7.98
N MET A 171 -10.29 19.28 -7.82
CA MET A 171 -9.76 18.40 -8.86
C MET A 171 -10.56 17.09 -9.03
N GLY A 172 -11.56 16.84 -8.19
CA GLY A 172 -12.32 15.59 -8.18
C GLY A 172 -11.54 14.37 -7.64
N ALA A 173 -10.42 14.60 -6.95
CA ALA A 173 -9.52 13.54 -6.52
C ALA A 173 -10.17 12.51 -5.60
N PHE A 174 -11.14 12.93 -4.78
CA PHE A 174 -11.85 12.04 -3.85
C PHE A 174 -12.93 11.18 -4.52
N GLY A 175 -13.33 11.53 -5.75
CA GLY A 175 -14.33 10.79 -6.53
C GLY A 175 -13.74 9.74 -7.47
N LEU A 176 -12.41 9.57 -7.54
CA LEU A 176 -11.77 8.66 -8.50
C LEU A 176 -12.17 7.18 -8.37
N SER A 177 -12.62 6.75 -7.18
CA SER A 177 -13.05 5.37 -6.91
C SER A 177 -14.57 5.23 -6.75
N ILE A 178 -15.32 6.31 -6.93
CA ILE A 178 -16.79 6.33 -6.75
C ILE A 178 -17.44 6.40 -8.12
N ALA A 179 -18.46 5.56 -8.35
CA ALA A 179 -19.12 5.47 -9.64
C ALA A 179 -19.78 6.81 -10.05
N GLU A 180 -19.83 7.06 -11.37
CA GLU A 180 -20.40 8.28 -11.95
C GLU A 180 -21.87 8.52 -11.51
N GLU A 181 -22.64 7.46 -11.37
CA GLU A 181 -24.05 7.55 -10.92
C GLU A 181 -24.20 8.13 -9.50
N TYR A 182 -23.14 8.08 -8.69
CA TYR A 182 -23.05 8.68 -7.36
C TYR A 182 -22.19 9.95 -7.31
N GLY A 183 -21.91 10.57 -8.47
CA GLY A 183 -21.18 11.84 -8.56
C GLY A 183 -19.68 11.72 -8.50
N GLY A 184 -19.13 10.51 -8.62
CA GLY A 184 -17.71 10.26 -8.79
C GLY A 184 -17.27 10.23 -10.25
N PHE A 185 -16.15 9.59 -10.54
CA PHE A 185 -15.53 9.50 -11.87
C PHE A 185 -15.22 8.06 -12.28
N ALA A 186 -15.53 7.06 -11.44
CA ALA A 186 -15.26 5.67 -11.76
C ALA A 186 -16.26 5.14 -12.79
N SER A 187 -15.74 4.63 -13.90
CA SER A 187 -16.50 4.01 -14.99
C SER A 187 -16.69 2.51 -14.84
N GLY A 188 -15.94 1.89 -13.92
CA GLY A 188 -15.93 0.44 -13.67
C GLY A 188 -14.94 -0.32 -14.57
N ASP A 189 -14.04 0.37 -15.25
CA ASP A 189 -13.07 -0.22 -16.15
C ASP A 189 -11.60 -0.12 -15.67
N GLU A 190 -10.66 -0.53 -16.51
CA GLU A 190 -9.22 -0.51 -16.23
C GLU A 190 -8.71 0.90 -15.91
N SER A 191 -9.32 1.94 -16.45
CA SER A 191 -8.88 3.33 -16.30
C SER A 191 -8.95 3.80 -14.85
N ASP A 192 -9.94 3.34 -14.11
CA ASP A 192 -10.15 3.73 -12.71
C ASP A 192 -8.97 3.31 -11.83
N TYR A 193 -8.54 2.06 -11.98
CA TYR A 193 -7.45 1.52 -11.16
C TYR A 193 -6.08 2.09 -11.56
N ILE A 194 -5.80 2.24 -12.86
CA ILE A 194 -4.53 2.82 -13.33
C ILE A 194 -4.48 4.30 -12.99
N GLY A 195 -5.57 5.05 -13.21
CA GLY A 195 -5.68 6.47 -12.84
C GLY A 195 -5.45 6.69 -11.34
N MET A 196 -6.03 5.85 -10.50
CA MET A 196 -5.82 5.87 -9.05
C MET A 196 -4.36 5.61 -8.66
N VAL A 197 -3.70 4.62 -9.29
CA VAL A 197 -2.28 4.34 -9.02
C VAL A 197 -1.41 5.53 -9.41
N VAL A 198 -1.63 6.12 -10.59
CA VAL A 198 -0.86 7.26 -11.09
C VAL A 198 -1.05 8.50 -10.22
N ALA A 199 -2.30 8.83 -9.87
CA ALA A 199 -2.62 9.98 -9.01
C ALA A 199 -2.00 9.81 -7.60
N THR A 200 -2.17 8.63 -7.00
CA THR A 200 -1.65 8.32 -5.67
C THR A 200 -0.12 8.35 -5.64
N GLU A 201 0.55 7.85 -6.68
CA GLU A 201 2.01 7.90 -6.81
C GLU A 201 2.50 9.35 -6.84
N GLU A 202 1.95 10.23 -7.69
CA GLU A 202 2.41 11.61 -7.81
C GLU A 202 2.12 12.43 -6.54
N LEU A 203 0.98 12.24 -5.90
CA LEU A 203 0.67 12.89 -4.63
C LEU A 203 1.59 12.42 -3.50
N SER A 204 1.91 11.11 -3.44
CA SER A 204 2.83 10.55 -2.44
C SER A 204 4.26 10.99 -2.66
N ARG A 205 4.66 11.26 -3.90
CA ARG A 205 5.95 11.86 -4.24
C ARG A 205 6.06 13.28 -3.65
N GLY A 206 4.99 14.03 -3.57
CA GLY A 206 4.93 15.31 -2.86
C GLY A 206 4.94 15.15 -1.34
N SER A 207 4.00 14.36 -0.83
CA SER A 207 3.86 14.04 0.60
C SER A 207 3.04 12.76 0.78
N LEU A 208 3.58 11.79 1.53
CA LEU A 208 2.85 10.56 1.85
C LEU A 208 1.56 10.85 2.62
N GLY A 209 1.63 11.67 3.66
CA GLY A 209 0.47 12.02 4.51
C GLY A 209 -0.49 12.97 3.80
N ALA A 210 -0.02 14.19 3.50
CA ALA A 210 -0.87 15.28 3.00
C ALA A 210 -1.42 15.07 1.58
N GLY A 211 -0.84 14.17 0.79
CA GLY A 211 -1.28 13.86 -0.57
C GLY A 211 -1.76 12.43 -0.71
N GLY A 212 -0.81 11.50 -0.80
CA GLY A 212 -1.10 10.12 -1.17
C GLY A 212 -2.01 9.35 -0.23
N SER A 213 -2.01 9.67 1.07
CA SER A 213 -2.92 9.03 2.02
C SER A 213 -4.24 9.78 2.17
N LEU A 214 -4.25 11.07 1.93
CA LEU A 214 -5.46 11.87 2.00
C LEU A 214 -6.46 11.49 0.91
N ILE A 215 -5.98 11.34 -0.33
CA ILE A 215 -6.83 10.95 -1.48
C ILE A 215 -7.56 9.61 -1.25
N THR A 216 -6.99 8.72 -0.45
CA THR A 216 -7.55 7.39 -0.21
C THR A 216 -8.59 7.34 0.92
N ARG A 217 -8.85 8.46 1.61
CA ARG A 217 -9.76 8.47 2.76
C ARG A 217 -11.19 8.05 2.43
N PRO A 218 -11.84 8.55 1.36
CA PRO A 218 -13.21 8.15 1.07
C PRO A 218 -13.34 6.69 0.65
N GLU A 219 -12.34 6.11 0.02
CA GLU A 219 -12.48 4.84 -0.71
C GLU A 219 -12.88 3.65 0.17
N ILE A 220 -12.33 3.50 1.37
CA ILE A 220 -12.63 2.31 2.19
C ILE A 220 -14.11 2.29 2.59
N LEU A 221 -14.68 3.45 2.93
CA LEU A 221 -16.12 3.55 3.22
C LEU A 221 -16.95 3.40 1.95
N ALA A 222 -16.52 4.00 0.83
CA ALA A 222 -17.22 3.86 -0.45
C ALA A 222 -17.30 2.37 -0.87
N ARG A 223 -16.20 1.64 -0.81
CA ARG A 223 -16.18 0.19 -1.12
C ARG A 223 -17.04 -0.64 -0.16
N ALA A 224 -17.06 -0.29 1.13
CA ALA A 224 -17.96 -0.96 2.09
C ALA A 224 -19.43 -0.72 1.77
N LEU A 225 -19.79 0.51 1.35
CA LEU A 225 -21.14 0.86 0.89
C LEU A 225 -21.52 0.16 -0.42
N GLU A 226 -20.61 0.11 -1.39
CA GLU A 226 -20.83 -0.63 -2.64
C GLU A 226 -21.05 -2.12 -2.38
N ALA A 227 -20.26 -2.72 -1.48
CA ALA A 227 -20.33 -4.15 -1.16
C ALA A 227 -21.57 -4.52 -0.35
N GLY A 228 -22.12 -3.62 0.47
CA GLY A 228 -23.15 -3.99 1.42
C GLY A 228 -24.15 -2.92 1.80
N GLY A 229 -23.98 -1.69 1.38
CA GLY A 229 -24.93 -0.60 1.64
C GLY A 229 -26.25 -0.78 0.91
N THR A 230 -27.35 -0.30 1.52
CA THR A 230 -28.61 -0.16 0.79
C THR A 230 -28.52 0.96 -0.25
N GLU A 231 -29.43 1.00 -1.20
CA GLU A 231 -29.42 2.04 -2.23
C GLU A 231 -29.59 3.44 -1.63
N GLU A 232 -30.42 3.56 -0.60
CA GLU A 232 -30.59 4.82 0.13
C GLU A 232 -29.28 5.26 0.81
N GLN A 233 -28.52 4.32 1.40
CA GLN A 233 -27.22 4.63 2.00
C GLN A 233 -26.18 5.05 0.96
N LYS A 234 -26.17 4.41 -0.21
CA LYS A 234 -25.27 4.79 -1.30
C LYS A 234 -25.58 6.20 -1.82
N LEU A 235 -26.85 6.49 -2.08
CA LEU A 235 -27.32 7.80 -2.54
C LEU A 235 -27.07 8.91 -1.51
N GLU A 236 -27.10 8.59 -0.23
CA GLU A 236 -26.80 9.55 0.84
C GLU A 236 -25.30 9.84 0.97
N TRP A 237 -24.47 8.81 1.00
CA TRP A 237 -23.08 8.95 1.43
C TRP A 237 -22.08 9.06 0.29
N LEU A 238 -22.26 8.34 -0.83
CA LEU A 238 -21.24 8.31 -1.89
C LEU A 238 -21.02 9.68 -2.56
N PRO A 239 -22.06 10.49 -2.89
CA PRO A 239 -21.83 11.83 -3.45
C PRO A 239 -21.09 12.77 -2.50
N ARG A 240 -21.37 12.68 -1.22
CA ARG A 240 -20.76 13.50 -0.18
C ARG A 240 -19.29 13.11 0.05
N LEU A 241 -18.96 11.84 -0.08
CA LEU A 241 -17.57 11.34 -0.06
C LEU A 241 -16.80 11.77 -1.32
N ALA A 242 -17.42 11.68 -2.50
CA ALA A 242 -16.81 12.04 -3.76
C ALA A 242 -16.43 13.53 -3.83
N SER A 243 -17.25 14.39 -3.23
CA SER A 243 -17.04 15.84 -3.17
C SER A 243 -16.18 16.30 -1.99
N ALA A 244 -15.78 15.41 -1.09
CA ALA A 244 -15.18 15.70 0.21
C ALA A 244 -16.04 16.60 1.14
N GLU A 245 -17.34 16.71 0.89
CA GLU A 245 -18.27 17.29 1.86
C GLU A 245 -18.20 16.53 3.19
N VAL A 246 -18.01 15.21 3.09
CA VAL A 246 -17.78 14.32 4.23
C VAL A 246 -16.44 13.62 4.09
N MET A 247 -15.61 13.76 5.10
CA MET A 247 -14.36 13.03 5.23
C MET A 247 -14.51 11.85 6.18
N ASN A 248 -13.93 10.71 5.83
CA ASN A 248 -14.04 9.46 6.57
C ASN A 248 -12.73 9.08 7.26
N ALA A 249 -12.86 8.43 8.41
CA ALA A 249 -11.78 7.70 9.06
C ALA A 249 -12.22 6.27 9.40
N VAL A 250 -11.26 5.34 9.34
CA VAL A 250 -11.52 3.92 9.61
C VAL A 250 -11.19 3.60 11.07
N ALA A 251 -12.14 3.02 11.80
CA ALA A 251 -12.04 2.65 13.20
C ALA A 251 -12.29 1.14 13.38
N VAL A 252 -11.28 0.33 13.03
CA VAL A 252 -11.32 -1.15 13.05
C VAL A 252 -10.42 -1.69 14.15
N THR A 253 -9.15 -1.29 14.15
CA THR A 253 -8.11 -1.78 15.06
C THR A 253 -8.42 -1.42 16.52
N GLU A 254 -8.11 -2.33 17.42
CA GLU A 254 -8.20 -2.14 18.86
C GLU A 254 -6.82 -2.36 19.53
N PRO A 255 -6.59 -1.89 20.77
CA PRO A 255 -5.28 -2.05 21.42
C PRO A 255 -4.74 -3.48 21.41
N ASP A 256 -5.61 -4.47 21.58
CA ASP A 256 -5.25 -5.90 21.61
C ASP A 256 -5.41 -6.62 20.26
N TYR A 257 -6.04 -5.99 19.25
CA TYR A 257 -6.47 -6.62 17.98
C TYR A 257 -6.14 -5.74 16.77
N GLY A 258 -4.97 -5.97 16.16
CA GLY A 258 -4.57 -5.37 14.89
C GLY A 258 -4.78 -6.35 13.72
N SER A 259 -3.87 -7.31 13.57
CA SER A 259 -3.95 -8.33 12.51
C SER A 259 -5.10 -9.33 12.72
N ASP A 260 -5.47 -9.63 13.98
CA ASP A 260 -6.61 -10.49 14.32
C ASP A 260 -7.91 -9.67 14.42
N VAL A 261 -8.36 -9.15 13.28
CA VAL A 261 -9.60 -8.34 13.19
C VAL A 261 -10.84 -9.12 13.66
N ALA A 262 -10.86 -10.44 13.50
CA ALA A 262 -11.99 -11.26 13.94
C ALA A 262 -12.19 -11.26 15.46
N GLY A 263 -11.13 -10.95 16.22
CA GLY A 263 -11.12 -10.92 17.68
C GLY A 263 -11.60 -9.62 18.32
N VAL A 264 -11.88 -8.54 17.56
CA VAL A 264 -12.24 -7.21 18.10
C VAL A 264 -13.41 -7.27 19.08
N LYS A 265 -13.36 -6.39 20.09
CA LYS A 265 -14.22 -6.43 21.30
C LYS A 265 -15.19 -5.25 21.41
N VAL A 266 -14.96 -4.13 20.70
CA VAL A 266 -15.89 -3.00 20.72
C VAL A 266 -17.29 -3.52 20.43
N THR A 267 -18.24 -3.23 21.30
CA THR A 267 -19.61 -3.74 21.24
C THR A 267 -20.54 -2.74 20.56
N ALA A 268 -21.58 -3.24 19.90
CA ALA A 268 -22.73 -2.50 19.42
C ALA A 268 -24.00 -3.20 19.95
N THR A 269 -24.48 -2.73 21.10
CA THR A 269 -25.64 -3.32 21.76
C THR A 269 -26.94 -2.75 21.19
N LYS A 270 -27.83 -3.60 20.68
CA LYS A 270 -29.13 -3.17 20.12
C LYS A 270 -30.00 -2.52 21.22
N VAL A 271 -30.55 -1.37 20.90
CA VAL A 271 -31.50 -0.61 21.70
C VAL A 271 -32.65 -0.13 20.81
N ASP A 272 -33.64 0.56 21.37
CA ASP A 272 -34.71 1.12 20.58
C ASP A 272 -34.19 2.16 19.58
N GLY A 273 -34.51 1.96 18.30
CA GLY A 273 -34.10 2.83 17.18
C GLY A 273 -32.62 2.74 16.76
N GLY A 274 -31.78 1.90 17.39
CA GLY A 274 -30.38 1.84 17.00
C GLY A 274 -29.49 0.95 17.86
N TYR A 275 -28.24 1.40 18.05
CA TYR A 275 -27.20 0.68 18.78
C TYR A 275 -26.43 1.60 19.73
N LEU A 276 -25.98 1.08 20.86
CA LEU A 276 -25.02 1.73 21.73
C LEU A 276 -23.62 1.12 21.51
N LEU A 277 -22.69 1.96 21.09
CA LEU A 277 -21.31 1.57 20.89
C LEU A 277 -20.51 1.79 22.17
N ASN A 278 -19.69 0.77 22.54
CA ASN A 278 -18.83 0.83 23.71
C ASN A 278 -17.48 0.15 23.45
N GLY A 279 -16.38 0.81 23.83
CA GLY A 279 -15.02 0.28 23.77
C GLY A 279 -13.99 1.28 23.26
N VAL A 280 -12.83 0.78 22.83
CA VAL A 280 -11.70 1.61 22.38
C VAL A 280 -11.22 1.14 21.01
N LYS A 281 -11.09 2.07 20.08
CA LYS A 281 -10.43 1.89 18.80
C LYS A 281 -9.09 2.62 18.81
N THR A 282 -8.11 2.09 18.09
CA THR A 282 -6.78 2.73 18.00
C THR A 282 -6.29 2.78 16.55
N TRP A 283 -5.26 3.58 16.30
CA TRP A 283 -4.73 3.82 14.96
C TRP A 283 -5.77 4.33 13.96
N CYS A 284 -6.77 5.08 14.46
CA CYS A 284 -7.78 5.71 13.61
C CYS A 284 -7.19 6.91 12.89
N THR A 285 -6.56 6.67 11.74
CA THR A 285 -5.92 7.72 10.93
C THR A 285 -6.95 8.73 10.45
N PHE A 286 -6.64 10.02 10.61
CA PHE A 286 -7.55 11.15 10.33
C PHE A 286 -8.77 11.25 11.25
N GLY A 287 -8.80 10.47 12.33
CA GLY A 287 -9.97 10.29 13.19
C GLY A 287 -10.56 11.56 13.80
N ALA A 288 -9.74 12.55 14.20
CA ALA A 288 -10.26 13.82 14.71
C ALA A 288 -10.91 14.66 13.62
N ARG A 289 -10.26 14.82 12.48
CA ARG A 289 -10.71 15.71 11.39
C ARG A 289 -11.77 15.09 10.47
N ALA A 290 -12.07 13.80 10.61
CA ALA A 290 -13.15 13.13 9.88
C ALA A 290 -14.53 13.58 10.38
N ASP A 291 -15.50 13.64 9.48
CA ASP A 291 -16.92 13.88 9.78
C ASP A 291 -17.64 12.60 10.18
N VAL A 292 -17.11 11.47 9.68
CA VAL A 292 -17.65 10.14 10.00
C VAL A 292 -16.54 9.15 10.33
N LEU A 293 -16.84 8.26 11.28
CA LEU A 293 -16.01 7.09 11.55
C LEU A 293 -16.69 5.86 10.96
N MET A 294 -15.98 5.09 10.15
CA MET A 294 -16.41 3.74 9.77
C MET A 294 -15.97 2.77 10.88
N VAL A 295 -16.91 2.37 11.72
CA VAL A 295 -16.63 1.58 12.93
C VAL A 295 -17.03 0.13 12.74
N LEU A 296 -16.07 -0.79 12.89
CA LEU A 296 -16.33 -2.22 13.00
C LEU A 296 -16.58 -2.57 14.46
N ALA A 297 -17.80 -3.09 14.77
CA ALA A 297 -18.18 -3.42 16.15
C ALA A 297 -18.93 -4.76 16.21
N ARG A 298 -18.91 -5.37 17.38
CA ARG A 298 -19.56 -6.65 17.66
C ARG A 298 -21.01 -6.47 18.03
N THR A 299 -21.88 -6.95 17.17
CA THR A 299 -23.36 -6.97 17.37
C THR A 299 -23.85 -8.27 18.00
N ASP A 300 -23.08 -9.36 17.88
CA ASP A 300 -23.40 -10.62 18.52
C ASP A 300 -22.44 -10.87 19.72
N PRO A 301 -22.99 -11.07 20.93
CA PRO A 301 -22.19 -11.31 22.12
C PRO A 301 -21.45 -12.66 22.12
N ASP A 302 -21.91 -13.62 21.30
CA ASP A 302 -21.22 -14.91 21.14
C ASP A 302 -19.92 -14.74 20.34
N ARG A 303 -18.80 -14.73 21.04
CA ARG A 303 -17.48 -14.58 20.44
C ARG A 303 -17.00 -15.82 19.67
N SER A 304 -17.61 -16.98 19.91
CA SER A 304 -17.23 -18.24 19.24
C SER A 304 -17.54 -18.22 17.73
N ILE A 305 -18.49 -17.39 17.30
CA ILE A 305 -18.81 -17.21 15.88
C ILE A 305 -17.79 -16.34 15.12
N GLY A 306 -16.79 -15.79 15.83
CA GLY A 306 -15.68 -15.03 15.26
C GLY A 306 -16.13 -13.78 14.49
N HIS A 307 -15.65 -13.64 13.26
CA HIS A 307 -15.96 -12.48 12.39
C HIS A 307 -17.44 -12.35 12.00
N ARG A 308 -18.22 -13.43 12.06
CA ARG A 308 -19.66 -13.42 11.75
C ARG A 308 -20.50 -12.66 12.79
N GLY A 309 -19.92 -12.30 13.93
CA GLY A 309 -20.56 -11.46 14.94
C GLY A 309 -20.26 -9.96 14.78
N LEU A 310 -19.57 -9.55 13.71
CA LEU A 310 -19.11 -8.18 13.48
C LEU A 310 -19.95 -7.46 12.42
N SER A 311 -20.37 -6.24 12.73
CA SER A 311 -21.14 -5.38 11.84
C SER A 311 -20.40 -4.05 11.64
N MET A 312 -20.72 -3.33 10.56
CA MET A 312 -20.06 -2.09 10.17
C MET A 312 -21.03 -0.92 10.30
N PHE A 313 -20.56 0.15 10.95
CA PHE A 313 -21.37 1.34 11.22
C PHE A 313 -20.73 2.60 10.62
N ILE A 314 -21.56 3.50 10.10
CA ILE A 314 -21.20 4.88 9.80
C ILE A 314 -21.55 5.70 11.03
N VAL A 315 -20.56 6.29 11.68
CA VAL A 315 -20.74 7.04 12.93
C VAL A 315 -20.42 8.52 12.70
N PRO A 316 -21.41 9.37 12.46
CA PRO A 316 -21.21 10.81 12.34
C PRO A 316 -20.67 11.42 13.63
N LYS A 317 -19.80 12.40 13.49
CA LYS A 317 -19.27 13.18 14.61
C LYS A 317 -18.84 14.59 14.15
N GLU A 318 -18.71 15.50 15.08
CA GLU A 318 -18.08 16.80 14.83
C GLU A 318 -16.57 16.64 14.61
N ARG A 319 -16.00 17.52 13.77
CA ARG A 319 -14.56 17.56 13.51
C ARG A 319 -13.83 18.12 14.74
N GLY A 320 -12.71 17.50 15.08
CA GLY A 320 -11.67 18.03 15.97
C GLY A 320 -10.46 18.50 15.17
N ASP A 321 -9.32 18.61 15.84
CA ASP A 321 -8.03 19.03 15.28
C ASP A 321 -6.89 18.04 15.60
N ALA A 322 -5.64 18.45 15.36
CA ALA A 322 -4.46 17.63 15.66
C ALA A 322 -4.35 17.21 17.14
N HIS A 323 -4.96 17.96 18.05
CA HIS A 323 -4.95 17.69 19.48
C HIS A 323 -6.04 16.69 19.90
N GLY A 324 -6.91 16.30 18.98
CA GLY A 324 -7.98 15.33 19.21
C GLY A 324 -9.36 15.95 19.33
N PHE A 325 -10.26 15.26 20.02
CA PHE A 325 -11.62 15.73 20.24
C PHE A 325 -12.23 15.09 21.50
N GLU A 326 -13.17 15.80 22.09
CA GLU A 326 -14.04 15.28 23.15
C GLU A 326 -15.48 15.70 22.84
N LEU A 327 -16.35 14.71 22.69
CA LEU A 327 -17.77 14.90 22.38
C LEU A 327 -18.61 14.24 23.49
N THR A 328 -19.63 14.92 23.92
CA THR A 328 -20.63 14.40 24.89
C THR A 328 -22.02 14.55 24.31
N SER A 329 -22.88 13.59 24.63
CA SER A 329 -24.28 13.61 24.22
C SER A 329 -25.14 13.03 25.35
N ASP A 330 -26.29 13.64 25.58
CA ASP A 330 -27.31 13.08 26.45
C ASP A 330 -28.40 12.45 25.57
N SER A 331 -28.48 11.14 25.59
CA SER A 331 -29.51 10.37 24.88
C SER A 331 -30.57 9.81 25.83
N ALA A 332 -31.62 9.24 25.27
CA ALA A 332 -32.63 8.50 26.04
C ALA A 332 -32.03 7.31 26.83
N PHE A 333 -30.80 6.91 26.49
CA PHE A 333 -30.04 5.81 27.10
C PHE A 333 -29.01 6.26 28.15
N GLY A 334 -29.02 7.54 28.50
CA GLY A 334 -28.08 8.16 29.45
C GLY A 334 -26.95 8.93 28.79
N PRO A 335 -26.00 9.42 29.61
CA PRO A 335 -24.86 10.19 29.10
C PRO A 335 -23.96 9.32 28.24
N ALA A 336 -23.49 9.91 27.14
CA ALA A 336 -22.57 9.30 26.20
C ALA A 336 -21.34 10.16 26.01
N LYS A 337 -20.19 9.52 25.77
CA LYS A 337 -18.92 10.21 25.49
C LYS A 337 -18.17 9.54 24.34
N MET A 338 -17.56 10.37 23.50
CA MET A 338 -16.54 9.92 22.54
C MET A 338 -15.33 10.84 22.63
N GLU A 339 -14.16 10.26 22.90
CA GLU A 339 -12.91 11.00 23.07
C GLU A 339 -11.83 10.41 22.18
N GLY A 340 -11.21 11.25 21.33
CA GLY A 340 -10.08 10.88 20.50
C GLY A 340 -8.81 11.58 20.94
N ARG A 341 -7.76 10.80 21.24
CA ARG A 341 -6.44 11.29 21.65
C ARG A 341 -5.41 10.97 20.56
N PRO A 342 -4.57 11.93 20.13
CA PRO A 342 -3.56 11.68 19.14
C PRO A 342 -2.50 10.70 19.64
N ILE A 343 -1.96 9.92 18.70
CA ILE A 343 -0.82 9.03 18.92
C ILE A 343 0.39 9.68 18.25
N ASP A 344 1.42 9.99 19.02
CA ASP A 344 2.66 10.53 18.49
C ASP A 344 3.37 9.50 17.61
N THR A 345 3.72 9.90 16.39
CA THR A 345 4.35 9.02 15.40
C THR A 345 5.68 9.60 14.91
N ILE A 346 6.60 8.72 14.50
CA ILE A 346 7.91 9.13 13.96
C ILE A 346 7.84 9.70 12.54
N GLY A 347 6.80 9.34 11.77
CA GLY A 347 6.52 9.78 10.41
C GLY A 347 5.02 9.73 10.12
N TYR A 348 4.64 9.87 8.84
CA TYR A 348 3.23 9.87 8.42
C TYR A 348 2.41 10.98 9.09
N ARG A 349 3.09 12.09 9.42
CA ARG A 349 2.51 13.23 10.11
C ARG A 349 1.60 14.03 9.18
N GLY A 350 0.73 14.83 9.78
CA GLY A 350 -0.34 15.56 9.06
C GLY A 350 -1.66 14.78 9.04
N MET A 351 -1.61 13.49 8.81
CA MET A 351 -2.81 12.62 8.89
C MET A 351 -3.24 12.38 10.33
N HIS A 352 -2.31 12.36 11.24
CA HIS A 352 -2.48 11.96 12.64
C HIS A 352 -3.29 10.66 12.82
N SER A 353 -2.91 9.86 13.79
CA SER A 353 -3.66 8.66 14.20
C SER A 353 -4.14 8.83 15.62
N TYR A 354 -5.29 8.28 15.92
CA TYR A 354 -5.95 8.50 17.21
C TYR A 354 -6.31 7.18 17.88
N GLU A 355 -6.23 7.19 19.22
CA GLU A 355 -6.99 6.29 20.04
C GLU A 355 -8.34 6.95 20.35
N ILE A 356 -9.44 6.21 20.10
CA ILE A 356 -10.81 6.72 20.26
C ILE A 356 -11.54 5.86 21.28
N ALA A 357 -11.82 6.42 22.45
CA ALA A 357 -12.67 5.83 23.46
C ALA A 357 -14.14 6.18 23.20
N ILE A 358 -15.01 5.19 23.28
CA ILE A 358 -16.45 5.29 22.97
C ILE A 358 -17.22 4.74 24.16
N GLU A 359 -18.10 5.55 24.75
CA GLU A 359 -18.93 5.19 25.91
C GLU A 359 -20.40 5.51 25.60
N ASN A 360 -21.25 4.50 25.57
CA ASN A 360 -22.71 4.59 25.34
C ASN A 360 -23.11 5.45 24.13
N TRP A 361 -22.27 5.49 23.09
CA TRP A 361 -22.51 6.33 21.92
C TRP A 361 -23.62 5.75 21.08
N PHE A 362 -24.73 6.49 20.98
CA PHE A 362 -25.88 6.06 20.20
C PHE A 362 -25.64 6.23 18.69
N VAL A 363 -25.90 5.18 17.95
CA VAL A 363 -25.85 5.16 16.48
C VAL A 363 -27.21 4.65 15.97
N PRO A 364 -27.93 5.46 15.16
CA PRO A 364 -29.20 5.05 14.56
C PRO A 364 -29.05 3.79 13.71
N GLU A 365 -30.13 3.00 13.61
CA GLU A 365 -30.09 1.75 12.84
C GLU A 365 -29.90 1.95 11.33
N GLU A 366 -30.30 3.09 10.79
CA GLU A 366 -30.05 3.49 9.40
C GLU A 366 -28.55 3.64 9.09
N ASN A 367 -27.70 3.84 10.09
CA ASN A 367 -26.26 3.97 9.95
C ASN A 367 -25.50 2.62 10.06
N LEU A 368 -26.20 1.52 10.30
CA LEU A 368 -25.64 0.18 10.11
C LEU A 368 -25.57 -0.12 8.62
N ILE A 369 -24.36 -0.33 8.06
CA ILE A 369 -24.20 -0.61 6.63
C ILE A 369 -24.97 -1.88 6.25
N GLY A 370 -25.89 -1.75 5.28
CA GLY A 370 -26.79 -2.82 4.85
C GLY A 370 -27.97 -3.04 5.79
N ARG A 371 -28.14 -2.18 6.81
CA ARG A 371 -29.22 -2.27 7.79
C ARG A 371 -29.32 -3.68 8.38
N GLU A 372 -30.52 -4.24 8.58
CA GLU A 372 -30.73 -5.59 9.12
C GLU A 372 -29.99 -6.67 8.30
N GLY A 373 -29.95 -6.51 6.97
CA GLY A 373 -29.22 -7.42 6.06
C GLY A 373 -27.71 -7.38 6.21
N GLY A 374 -27.15 -6.35 6.86
CA GLY A 374 -25.73 -6.15 7.10
C GLY A 374 -25.22 -6.69 8.44
N ILE A 375 -26.12 -7.13 9.34
CA ILE A 375 -25.74 -7.70 10.63
C ILE A 375 -24.83 -8.93 10.42
N GLY A 376 -23.67 -8.93 11.10
CA GLY A 376 -22.67 -10.01 11.00
C GLY A 376 -21.85 -10.02 9.71
N LYS A 377 -22.00 -9.01 8.82
CA LYS A 377 -21.28 -8.93 7.55
C LYS A 377 -20.18 -7.87 7.53
N GLY A 378 -19.97 -7.13 8.62
CA GLY A 378 -19.04 -6.01 8.67
C GLY A 378 -17.60 -6.40 8.33
N PHE A 379 -17.16 -7.61 8.70
CA PHE A 379 -15.84 -8.11 8.33
C PHE A 379 -15.67 -8.25 6.82
N TYR A 380 -16.67 -8.73 6.10
CA TYR A 380 -16.60 -8.88 4.64
C TYR A 380 -16.56 -7.53 3.93
N TYR A 381 -17.33 -6.55 4.42
CA TYR A 381 -17.31 -5.19 3.89
C TYR A 381 -15.95 -4.51 4.10
N GLN A 382 -15.31 -4.78 5.24
CA GLN A 382 -13.95 -4.32 5.51
C GLN A 382 -12.93 -4.96 4.54
N MET A 383 -13.06 -6.26 4.26
CA MET A 383 -12.14 -6.96 3.37
C MET A 383 -12.22 -6.46 1.93
N ALA A 384 -13.43 -6.13 1.44
CA ALA A 384 -13.61 -5.54 0.11
C ALA A 384 -12.84 -4.21 -0.06
N GLY A 385 -12.80 -3.37 0.98
CA GLY A 385 -12.00 -2.14 0.99
C GLY A 385 -10.49 -2.41 1.03
N PHE A 386 -10.05 -3.46 1.69
CA PHE A 386 -8.62 -3.74 1.88
C PHE A 386 -7.90 -4.23 0.61
N GLU A 387 -8.57 -4.86 -0.34
CA GLU A 387 -7.92 -5.30 -1.59
C GLU A 387 -7.45 -4.08 -2.40
N ASN A 388 -8.30 -3.08 -2.57
CA ASN A 388 -7.93 -1.82 -3.19
C ASN A 388 -6.91 -1.04 -2.36
N GLY A 389 -7.06 -1.02 -1.05
CA GLY A 389 -6.12 -0.38 -0.12
C GLY A 389 -4.68 -0.91 -0.27
N ARG A 390 -4.50 -2.19 -0.60
CA ARG A 390 -3.16 -2.78 -0.88
C ARG A 390 -2.53 -2.21 -2.14
N LEU A 391 -3.28 -2.09 -3.24
CA LEU A 391 -2.78 -1.48 -4.47
C LEU A 391 -2.46 0.01 -4.26
N GLN A 392 -3.31 0.74 -3.53
CA GLN A 392 -3.05 2.13 -3.18
C GLN A 392 -1.82 2.27 -2.26
N THR A 393 -1.61 1.34 -1.33
CA THR A 393 -0.39 1.33 -0.51
C THR A 393 0.84 1.11 -1.37
N ALA A 394 0.75 0.26 -2.39
CA ALA A 394 1.82 0.10 -3.37
C ALA A 394 2.10 1.40 -4.14
N ALA A 395 1.07 2.10 -4.60
CA ALA A 395 1.20 3.39 -5.27
C ALA A 395 1.81 4.47 -4.36
N ARG A 396 1.43 4.49 -3.08
CA ARG A 396 2.06 5.37 -2.06
C ARG A 396 3.56 5.09 -1.92
N ALA A 397 3.93 3.82 -1.85
CA ALA A 397 5.33 3.41 -1.77
C ALA A 397 6.14 3.82 -3.02
N LEU A 398 5.53 3.71 -4.22
CA LEU A 398 6.14 4.16 -5.47
C LEU A 398 6.46 5.66 -5.44
N GLY A 399 5.53 6.49 -4.98
CA GLY A 399 5.74 7.94 -4.87
C GLY A 399 6.86 8.29 -3.89
N VAL A 400 6.89 7.66 -2.72
CA VAL A 400 7.95 7.86 -1.72
C VAL A 400 9.32 7.43 -2.26
N MET A 401 9.39 6.27 -2.95
CA MET A 401 10.63 5.81 -3.57
C MET A 401 11.10 6.75 -4.68
N GLN A 402 10.19 7.25 -5.51
CA GLN A 402 10.52 8.18 -6.59
C GLN A 402 11.10 9.47 -6.02
N ALA A 403 10.46 10.05 -4.98
CA ALA A 403 11.00 11.22 -4.30
C ALA A 403 12.41 10.96 -3.73
N ALA A 404 12.60 9.81 -3.08
CA ALA A 404 13.89 9.45 -2.51
C ALA A 404 15.01 9.30 -3.57
N LEU A 405 14.68 8.73 -4.73
CA LEU A 405 15.63 8.61 -5.84
C LEU A 405 16.01 9.99 -6.42
N GLU A 406 15.02 10.87 -6.60
CA GLU A 406 15.24 12.24 -7.12
C GLU A 406 16.15 13.04 -6.19
N GLU A 407 15.88 13.03 -4.89
CA GLU A 407 16.70 13.71 -3.88
C GLU A 407 18.13 13.11 -3.83
N ALA A 408 18.25 11.79 -3.85
CA ALA A 408 19.55 11.12 -3.81
C ALA A 408 20.39 11.41 -5.06
N ARG A 409 19.77 11.42 -6.25
CA ARG A 409 20.45 11.70 -7.52
C ARG A 409 20.93 13.14 -7.57
N GLN A 410 20.05 14.11 -7.21
CA GLN A 410 20.44 15.52 -7.19
C GLN A 410 21.57 15.78 -6.21
N TYR A 411 21.47 15.26 -5.00
CA TYR A 411 22.52 15.40 -4.01
C TYR A 411 23.86 14.77 -4.48
N ALA A 412 23.78 13.61 -5.15
CA ALA A 412 24.99 12.94 -5.67
C ALA A 412 25.69 13.76 -6.76
N ILE A 413 24.95 14.51 -7.58
CA ILE A 413 25.50 15.42 -8.60
C ILE A 413 26.15 16.65 -7.93
N ASP A 414 25.49 17.24 -6.94
CA ASP A 414 25.95 18.49 -6.33
C ASP A 414 27.10 18.28 -5.33
N ARG A 415 27.17 17.13 -4.69
CA ARG A 415 28.14 16.83 -3.64
C ARG A 415 29.42 16.24 -4.20
N SER A 416 30.54 16.94 -4.03
CA SER A 416 31.88 16.43 -4.38
C SER A 416 32.64 15.97 -3.14
N VAL A 417 33.33 14.83 -3.27
CA VAL A 417 34.31 14.29 -2.30
C VAL A 417 35.52 13.74 -3.04
N PHE A 418 36.71 13.85 -2.46
CA PHE A 418 37.96 13.41 -3.07
C PHE A 418 38.18 13.94 -4.50
N GLY A 419 37.67 15.13 -4.81
CA GLY A 419 37.94 15.85 -6.06
C GLY A 419 36.91 15.65 -7.19
N GLN A 420 35.84 14.87 -6.99
CA GLN A 420 34.80 14.65 -8.00
C GLN A 420 33.41 14.51 -7.37
N PRO A 421 32.31 14.74 -8.11
CA PRO A 421 30.96 14.47 -7.67
C PRO A 421 30.79 13.01 -7.21
N ILE A 422 29.99 12.78 -6.15
CA ILE A 422 29.76 11.39 -5.69
C ILE A 422 28.97 10.57 -6.71
N HIS A 423 28.24 11.22 -7.61
CA HIS A 423 27.57 10.59 -8.76
C HIS A 423 28.54 9.88 -9.72
N GLU A 424 29.81 10.27 -9.77
CA GLU A 424 30.80 9.66 -10.66
C GLU A 424 31.46 8.40 -10.07
N TYR A 425 31.18 8.06 -8.81
CA TYR A 425 31.69 6.84 -8.20
C TYR A 425 30.83 5.63 -8.54
N GLN A 426 31.44 4.54 -9.00
CA GLN A 426 30.77 3.31 -9.41
C GLN A 426 29.79 2.79 -8.36
N LEU A 427 30.14 2.82 -7.07
CA LEU A 427 29.25 2.36 -6.01
C LEU A 427 27.98 3.20 -5.92
N THR A 428 28.09 4.53 -6.04
CA THR A 428 26.93 5.43 -6.05
C THR A 428 26.08 5.21 -7.29
N GLN A 429 26.72 5.09 -8.45
CA GLN A 429 26.03 4.80 -9.71
C GLN A 429 25.25 3.49 -9.65
N ALA A 430 25.87 2.40 -9.15
CA ALA A 430 25.22 1.12 -8.99
C ALA A 430 24.03 1.18 -8.00
N LYS A 431 24.13 1.97 -6.92
CA LYS A 431 23.03 2.19 -5.98
C LYS A 431 21.87 2.93 -6.64
N LEU A 432 22.12 4.05 -7.31
CA LEU A 432 21.11 4.84 -8.02
C LEU A 432 20.44 4.02 -9.14
N GLY A 433 21.25 3.27 -9.90
CA GLY A 433 20.73 2.36 -10.93
C GLY A 433 19.80 1.28 -10.34
N ARG A 434 20.20 0.65 -9.22
CA ARG A 434 19.34 -0.33 -8.54
C ARG A 434 18.07 0.29 -7.97
N MET A 435 18.12 1.50 -7.41
CA MET A 435 16.92 2.22 -6.97
C MET A 435 15.96 2.43 -8.14
N ALA A 436 16.47 2.90 -9.28
CA ALA A 436 15.66 3.16 -10.49
C ALA A 436 14.99 1.89 -11.03
N ILE A 437 15.73 0.77 -11.17
CA ILE A 437 15.12 -0.49 -11.65
C ILE A 437 14.10 -1.05 -10.67
N THR A 438 14.33 -0.93 -9.38
CA THR A 438 13.40 -1.38 -8.34
C THR A 438 12.08 -0.61 -8.41
N ILE A 439 12.15 0.72 -8.55
CA ILE A 439 10.97 1.58 -8.70
C ILE A 439 10.21 1.22 -9.97
N GLN A 440 10.92 1.09 -11.09
CA GLN A 440 10.27 0.80 -12.37
C GLN A 440 9.67 -0.60 -12.41
N GLY A 441 10.35 -1.60 -11.84
CA GLY A 441 9.81 -2.96 -11.71
C GLY A 441 8.53 -3.00 -10.88
N ALA A 442 8.55 -2.35 -9.72
CA ALA A 442 7.38 -2.24 -8.86
C ALA A 442 6.23 -1.47 -9.52
N ARG A 443 6.53 -0.39 -10.27
CA ARG A 443 5.53 0.43 -10.99
C ARG A 443 4.82 -0.37 -12.08
N GLN A 444 5.55 -1.08 -12.91
CA GLN A 444 4.94 -1.90 -13.96
C GLN A 444 4.11 -3.05 -13.37
N PHE A 445 4.55 -3.62 -12.27
CA PHE A 445 3.77 -4.63 -11.54
C PHE A 445 2.48 -4.03 -10.95
N ALA A 446 2.52 -2.81 -10.40
CA ALA A 446 1.31 -2.12 -9.92
C ALA A 446 0.31 -1.86 -11.06
N TYR A 447 0.77 -1.48 -12.26
CA TYR A 447 -0.10 -1.32 -13.42
C TYR A 447 -0.70 -2.65 -13.90
N GLU A 448 0.05 -3.75 -13.82
CA GLU A 448 -0.47 -5.08 -14.13
C GLU A 448 -1.56 -5.50 -13.13
N VAL A 449 -1.31 -5.32 -11.83
CA VAL A 449 -2.29 -5.60 -10.78
C VAL A 449 -3.55 -4.74 -10.97
N ALA A 450 -3.41 -3.46 -11.31
CA ALA A 450 -4.54 -2.57 -11.62
C ALA A 450 -5.41 -3.15 -12.76
N ARG A 451 -4.79 -3.67 -13.82
CA ARG A 451 -5.51 -4.32 -14.94
C ARG A 451 -6.21 -5.61 -14.54
N LEU A 452 -5.62 -6.38 -13.64
CA LEU A 452 -6.26 -7.59 -13.11
C LEU A 452 -7.48 -7.24 -12.23
N MET A 453 -7.33 -6.24 -11.36
CA MET A 453 -8.41 -5.80 -10.47
C MET A 453 -9.62 -5.26 -11.24
N ALA A 454 -9.39 -4.57 -12.34
CA ALA A 454 -10.47 -4.11 -13.23
C ALA A 454 -11.30 -5.27 -13.82
N LYS A 455 -10.72 -6.48 -13.91
CA LYS A 455 -11.42 -7.70 -14.36
C LYS A 455 -12.06 -8.50 -13.21
N GLY A 456 -12.00 -7.98 -11.97
CA GLY A 456 -12.43 -8.73 -10.79
C GLY A 456 -11.43 -9.83 -10.36
N GLU A 457 -10.21 -9.75 -10.83
CA GLU A 457 -9.09 -10.67 -10.55
C GLU A 457 -8.01 -9.93 -9.73
N GLY A 458 -6.89 -10.58 -9.42
CA GLY A 458 -5.71 -9.89 -8.88
C GLY A 458 -5.65 -9.71 -7.37
N ALA A 459 -6.56 -10.30 -6.60
CA ALA A 459 -6.56 -10.19 -5.12
C ALA A 459 -5.25 -10.71 -4.47
N LEU A 460 -4.68 -11.81 -5.01
CA LEU A 460 -3.37 -12.30 -4.59
C LEU A 460 -2.27 -11.34 -5.01
N GLU A 461 -2.29 -10.89 -6.24
CA GLU A 461 -1.31 -10.01 -6.85
C GLU A 461 -1.28 -8.64 -6.15
N ALA A 462 -2.44 -8.10 -5.72
CA ALA A 462 -2.53 -6.90 -4.88
C ALA A 462 -1.83 -7.09 -3.52
N SER A 463 -1.92 -8.28 -2.94
CA SER A 463 -1.19 -8.61 -1.72
C SER A 463 0.31 -8.74 -1.97
N MET A 464 0.71 -9.36 -3.08
CA MET A 464 2.10 -9.54 -3.48
C MET A 464 2.79 -8.20 -3.78
N ILE A 465 2.15 -7.31 -4.55
CA ILE A 465 2.74 -6.01 -4.85
C ILE A 465 2.93 -5.19 -3.57
N LYS A 466 1.96 -5.19 -2.66
CA LYS A 466 2.08 -4.48 -1.37
C LYS A 466 3.25 -5.01 -0.55
N ALA A 467 3.37 -6.33 -0.39
CA ALA A 467 4.47 -6.94 0.35
C ALA A 467 5.83 -6.60 -0.27
N TYR A 468 5.96 -6.71 -1.59
CA TYR A 468 7.19 -6.43 -2.31
C TYR A 468 7.58 -4.95 -2.22
N VAL A 469 6.68 -4.05 -2.61
CA VAL A 469 7.01 -2.63 -2.78
C VAL A 469 7.28 -1.91 -1.46
N CYS A 470 6.61 -2.32 -0.37
CA CYS A 470 6.84 -1.71 0.93
C CYS A 470 8.25 -2.03 1.48
N LYS A 471 8.74 -3.26 1.28
CA LYS A 471 10.14 -3.63 1.57
C LYS A 471 11.12 -2.89 0.67
N ALA A 472 10.80 -2.76 -0.61
CA ALA A 472 11.60 -1.99 -1.56
C ALA A 472 11.70 -0.51 -1.12
N ALA A 473 10.61 0.09 -0.64
CA ALA A 473 10.60 1.48 -0.18
C ALA A 473 11.49 1.70 1.06
N GLU A 474 11.49 0.76 2.01
CA GLU A 474 12.41 0.82 3.15
C GLU A 474 13.88 0.79 2.68
N TRP A 475 14.23 -0.02 1.69
CA TRP A 475 15.56 -0.09 1.15
C TRP A 475 15.94 1.16 0.34
N VAL A 476 15.06 1.62 -0.56
CA VAL A 476 15.32 2.80 -1.42
C VAL A 476 15.51 4.06 -0.57
N THR A 477 14.65 4.30 0.42
CA THR A 477 14.76 5.49 1.28
C THR A 477 16.00 5.42 2.19
N ARG A 478 16.38 4.22 2.66
CA ARG A 478 17.63 4.01 3.40
C ARG A 478 18.86 4.32 2.53
N GLU A 479 18.88 3.89 1.27
CA GLU A 479 20.01 4.18 0.38
C GLU A 479 20.06 5.67 0.00
N ALA A 480 18.92 6.33 -0.18
CA ALA A 480 18.85 7.77 -0.40
C ALA A 480 19.47 8.53 0.78
N MET A 481 19.07 8.19 1.99
CA MET A 481 19.61 8.76 3.23
C MET A 481 21.14 8.49 3.35
N GLN A 482 21.58 7.29 3.00
CA GLN A 482 23.00 6.91 3.03
C GLN A 482 23.84 7.68 2.01
N ILE A 483 23.31 7.96 0.81
CA ILE A 483 23.99 8.78 -0.22
C ILE A 483 24.20 10.20 0.29
N HIS A 484 23.28 10.76 1.07
CA HIS A 484 23.43 12.07 1.70
C HIS A 484 24.46 12.08 2.84
N GLY A 485 24.90 10.92 3.33
CA GLY A 485 25.83 10.83 4.46
C GLY A 485 25.27 11.49 5.73
N GLY A 486 26.10 12.25 6.43
CA GLY A 486 25.65 12.96 7.65
C GLY A 486 24.49 13.93 7.45
N MET A 487 24.39 14.53 6.25
CA MET A 487 23.27 15.40 5.90
C MET A 487 21.95 14.63 5.78
N GLY A 488 21.97 13.36 5.37
CA GLY A 488 20.76 12.53 5.35
C GLY A 488 20.19 12.23 6.74
N TYR A 489 21.00 12.37 7.79
CA TYR A 489 20.57 12.19 9.18
C TYR A 489 20.11 13.50 9.83
N ALA A 490 20.31 14.64 9.16
CA ALA A 490 19.81 15.93 9.61
C ALA A 490 18.33 16.11 9.22
N GLU A 491 17.54 16.64 10.16
CA GLU A 491 16.10 16.82 9.95
C GLU A 491 15.76 17.82 8.82
N GLU A 492 16.68 18.73 8.48
CA GLU A 492 16.49 19.72 7.41
C GLU A 492 16.47 19.12 6.00
N TYR A 493 16.91 17.86 5.83
CA TYR A 493 16.91 17.18 4.54
C TYR A 493 15.70 16.26 4.39
N THR A 494 15.02 16.36 3.27
CA THR A 494 13.80 15.61 2.93
C THR A 494 13.95 14.09 3.08
N VAL A 495 15.13 13.54 2.80
CA VAL A 495 15.36 12.08 2.88
C VAL A 495 15.18 11.52 4.28
N SER A 496 15.36 12.32 5.34
CA SER A 496 15.11 11.90 6.72
C SER A 496 13.62 11.64 6.96
N ARG A 497 12.74 12.50 6.43
CA ARG A 497 11.29 12.33 6.45
C ARG A 497 10.86 11.12 5.61
N LEU A 498 11.35 11.02 4.38
CA LEU A 498 11.01 9.91 3.48
C LEU A 498 11.37 8.54 4.09
N PHE A 499 12.48 8.45 4.82
CA PHE A 499 12.91 7.24 5.52
C PHE A 499 11.93 6.80 6.61
N VAL A 500 11.48 7.72 7.47
CA VAL A 500 10.52 7.38 8.53
C VAL A 500 9.11 7.17 7.97
N ASP A 501 8.72 7.91 6.92
CA ASP A 501 7.44 7.75 6.24
C ASP A 501 7.34 6.38 5.56
N ALA A 502 8.40 5.90 4.91
CA ALA A 502 8.41 4.60 4.24
C ALA A 502 8.16 3.44 5.21
N ARG A 503 8.59 3.56 6.47
CA ARG A 503 8.51 2.46 7.43
C ARG A 503 7.07 2.04 7.77
N VAL A 504 6.11 2.97 7.78
CA VAL A 504 4.71 2.64 8.10
C VAL A 504 4.05 1.77 7.02
N LEU A 505 4.51 1.85 5.78
CA LEU A 505 3.93 1.14 4.64
C LEU A 505 3.94 -0.40 4.80
N SER A 506 4.95 -0.96 5.48
CA SER A 506 5.01 -2.40 5.80
C SER A 506 4.16 -2.79 7.03
N ILE A 507 3.66 -1.80 7.78
CA ILE A 507 2.95 -2.02 9.05
C ILE A 507 1.44 -1.97 8.86
N PHE A 508 0.92 -0.88 8.26
CA PHE A 508 -0.52 -0.66 8.12
C PHE A 508 -1.12 -1.40 6.90
N GLU A 509 -2.45 -1.47 6.84
CA GLU A 509 -3.23 -2.13 5.77
C GLU A 509 -2.80 -3.59 5.52
N GLY A 510 -2.53 -4.31 6.61
CA GLY A 510 -2.01 -5.66 6.65
C GLY A 510 -0.50 -5.66 6.88
N ALA A 511 -0.08 -6.00 8.11
CA ALA A 511 1.33 -6.18 8.45
C ALA A 511 1.97 -7.21 7.52
N ASP A 512 3.22 -6.97 7.14
CA ASP A 512 3.96 -7.75 6.15
C ASP A 512 3.90 -9.26 6.45
N GLU A 513 4.16 -9.67 7.69
CA GLU A 513 4.12 -11.07 8.11
C GLU A 513 2.71 -11.67 8.00
N THR A 514 1.68 -10.90 8.38
CA THR A 514 0.28 -11.36 8.26
C THR A 514 -0.10 -11.54 6.79
N LEU A 515 0.30 -10.59 5.94
CA LEU A 515 0.02 -10.64 4.51
C LEU A 515 0.72 -11.84 3.86
N CYS A 516 2.00 -12.06 4.18
CA CYS A 516 2.77 -13.18 3.66
C CYS A 516 2.22 -14.53 4.12
N LEU A 517 1.97 -14.69 5.44
CA LEU A 517 1.61 -15.99 6.02
C LEU A 517 0.12 -16.34 5.90
N LYS A 518 -0.77 -15.36 6.07
CA LYS A 518 -2.23 -15.62 6.12
C LYS A 518 -2.93 -15.38 4.80
N VAL A 519 -2.30 -14.67 3.85
CA VAL A 519 -2.88 -14.39 2.53
C VAL A 519 -2.04 -15.03 1.42
N ILE A 520 -0.82 -14.55 1.18
CA ILE A 520 -0.02 -14.95 0.01
C ILE A 520 0.32 -16.44 0.03
N ALA A 521 0.98 -16.93 1.08
CA ALA A 521 1.39 -18.33 1.15
C ALA A 521 0.19 -19.28 1.08
N ARG A 522 -0.93 -18.96 1.76
CA ARG A 522 -2.14 -19.79 1.72
C ARG A 522 -2.77 -19.84 0.33
N GLN A 523 -2.84 -18.72 -0.38
CA GLN A 523 -3.38 -18.68 -1.73
C GLN A 523 -2.47 -19.37 -2.74
N LEU A 524 -1.13 -19.26 -2.60
CA LEU A 524 -0.18 -20.00 -3.43
C LEU A 524 -0.36 -21.51 -3.28
N VAL A 525 -0.46 -22.00 -2.04
CA VAL A 525 -0.73 -23.42 -1.76
C VAL A 525 -2.07 -23.85 -2.36
N ALA A 526 -3.13 -23.07 -2.18
CA ALA A 526 -4.45 -23.40 -2.71
C ALA A 526 -4.47 -23.44 -4.25
N ARG A 527 -3.84 -22.46 -4.94
CA ARG A 527 -3.71 -22.44 -6.42
C ARG A 527 -2.95 -23.68 -6.93
N GLN A 528 -1.85 -24.04 -6.27
CA GLN A 528 -1.08 -25.22 -6.68
C GLN A 528 -1.87 -26.53 -6.48
N GLN A 529 -2.62 -26.65 -5.39
CA GLN A 529 -3.49 -27.83 -5.16
C GLN A 529 -4.61 -27.90 -6.19
N ALA A 530 -5.22 -26.78 -6.56
CA ALA A 530 -6.25 -26.73 -7.60
C ALA A 530 -5.69 -27.17 -8.96
N ASN A 531 -4.50 -26.69 -9.36
CA ASN A 531 -3.85 -27.05 -10.62
C ASN A 531 -3.45 -28.54 -10.70
N ARG A 532 -3.18 -29.20 -9.56
CA ARG A 532 -2.89 -30.64 -9.53
C ARG A 532 -4.14 -31.52 -9.67
N ASN A 533 -5.30 -30.95 -9.35
CA ASN A 533 -6.60 -31.68 -9.40
C ASN A 533 -7.36 -31.44 -10.72
N ALA A 534 -6.91 -30.47 -11.54
CA ALA A 534 -7.42 -30.18 -12.88
C ALA A 534 -6.66 -30.96 -13.95
#